data_aef2328f8d7c997d741f6e4cd59aefbb
#
_entry.id   aef2328f8d7c997d741f6e4cd59aefbb
#
_cell.length_a   1.000
_cell.length_b   1.000
_cell.length_c   1.000
_cell.angle_alpha   90.00
_cell.angle_beta   90.00
_cell.angle_gamma   90.00
#
_symmetry.space_group_name_H-M   'P 1'
#
loop_
_entity.id
_entity.type
_entity.pdbx_description
1 polymer ?
#
loop_
_entity_poly.entity_id
_entity_poly.type
_entity_poly.pdbx_seq_one_letter_code
_entity_poly.pdbx_strand_id
1 'polypeptide(L)'
;MSWKNVLLHIVLCLALCIVFLTGVLYWLTDDPQAFIGFLCNYRTVKADYYEPVSDRVLFEGAVNGMVKSLGDPYSTYLTGEKLNSFIQGINGEYHGIGIIIGFTIDKEPVILYVIPN
;
A
#
# COMPACT_ATOMS: atom_id res chain seq x y z
N MET A 1 -16.35 49.08 -2.22
CA MET A 1 -15.42 48.27 -1.42
C MET A 1 -13.99 48.56 -1.90
N SER A 2 -13.14 49.06 -1.05
CA SER A 2 -11.78 49.52 -1.47
C SER A 2 -10.94 48.28 -1.84
N TRP A 3 -10.14 48.36 -2.92
CA TRP A 3 -9.24 47.32 -3.37
C TRP A 3 -8.36 46.75 -2.25
N LYS A 4 -7.97 47.64 -1.32
CA LYS A 4 -7.18 47.25 -0.13
C LYS A 4 -7.92 46.28 0.79
N ASN A 5 -9.23 46.43 0.96
CA ASN A 5 -10.04 45.54 1.79
C ASN A 5 -10.20 44.16 1.13
N VAL A 6 -10.34 44.11 -0.20
CA VAL A 6 -10.41 42.86 -0.97
C VAL A 6 -9.11 42.09 -0.84
N LEU A 7 -7.97 42.78 -1.01
CA LEU A 7 -6.65 42.19 -0.87
C LEU A 7 -6.42 41.64 0.57
N LEU A 8 -6.84 42.38 1.58
CA LEU A 8 -6.76 41.97 2.97
C LEU A 8 -7.55 40.69 3.24
N HIS A 9 -8.76 40.58 2.72
CA HIS A 9 -9.59 39.37 2.89
C HIS A 9 -8.98 38.16 2.18
N ILE A 10 -8.40 38.35 0.99
CA ILE A 10 -7.72 37.27 0.27
C ILE A 10 -6.54 36.75 1.07
N VAL A 11 -5.69 37.64 1.59
CA VAL A 11 -4.54 37.27 2.42
C VAL A 11 -4.97 36.54 3.69
N LEU A 12 -6.04 37.02 4.35
CA LEU A 12 -6.58 36.39 5.54
C LEU A 12 -7.12 34.97 5.24
N CYS A 13 -7.86 34.80 4.15
CA CYS A 13 -8.37 33.51 3.73
C CYS A 13 -7.23 32.53 3.41
N LEU A 14 -6.18 32.99 2.72
CA LEU A 14 -5.00 32.17 2.44
C LEU A 14 -4.28 31.74 3.73
N ALA A 15 -4.11 32.66 4.68
CA ALA A 15 -3.52 32.34 5.97
C ALA A 15 -4.33 31.29 6.74
N LEU A 16 -5.65 31.43 6.79
CA LEU A 16 -6.55 30.46 7.42
C LEU A 16 -6.49 29.10 6.72
N CYS A 17 -6.42 29.05 5.39
CA CYS A 17 -6.26 27.81 4.64
C CYS A 17 -4.93 27.11 4.98
N ILE A 18 -3.83 27.86 5.08
CA ILE A 18 -2.52 27.28 5.45
C ILE A 18 -2.56 26.71 6.86
N VAL A 19 -3.13 27.44 7.83
CA VAL A 19 -3.28 26.98 9.22
C VAL A 19 -4.15 25.72 9.28
N PHE A 20 -5.23 25.70 8.53
CA PHE A 20 -6.11 24.52 8.45
C PHE A 20 -5.39 23.31 7.85
N LEU A 21 -4.70 23.49 6.71
CA LEU A 21 -3.96 22.40 6.05
C LEU A 21 -2.83 21.85 6.95
N THR A 22 -2.10 22.72 7.63
CA THR A 22 -1.06 22.29 8.58
C THR A 22 -1.69 21.54 9.76
N GLY A 23 -2.80 22.02 10.31
CA GLY A 23 -3.53 21.34 11.38
C GLY A 23 -4.01 19.94 10.97
N VAL A 24 -4.58 19.80 9.77
CA VAL A 24 -4.99 18.51 9.23
C VAL A 24 -3.80 17.56 9.07
N LEU A 25 -2.66 18.07 8.61
CA LEU A 25 -1.45 17.26 8.42
C LEU A 25 -0.93 16.72 9.75
N TYR A 26 -0.86 17.54 10.80
CA TYR A 26 -0.47 17.12 12.15
C TYR A 26 -1.49 16.20 12.82
N TRP A 27 -2.77 16.29 12.43
CA TRP A 27 -3.78 15.35 12.91
C TRP A 27 -3.69 13.98 12.22
N LEU A 28 -3.25 13.96 10.95
CA LEU A 28 -3.16 12.72 10.15
C LEU A 28 -1.93 11.88 10.49
N THR A 29 -0.84 12.50 10.92
CA THR A 29 0.43 11.83 11.17
C THR A 29 1.25 12.54 12.23
N ASP A 30 1.91 11.75 13.08
CA ASP A 30 2.85 12.27 14.10
C ASP A 30 4.14 12.79 13.47
N ASP A 31 4.45 12.38 12.23
CA ASP A 31 5.62 12.84 11.46
C ASP A 31 5.22 13.36 10.07
N PRO A 32 4.85 14.66 9.97
CA PRO A 32 4.52 15.28 8.70
C PRO A 32 5.67 15.28 7.68
N GLN A 33 6.93 15.29 8.15
CA GLN A 33 8.09 15.27 7.26
C GLN A 33 8.23 13.92 6.56
N ALA A 34 8.05 12.83 7.30
CA ALA A 34 8.04 11.48 6.72
C ALA A 34 6.92 11.32 5.69
N PHE A 35 5.73 11.85 5.97
CA PHE A 35 4.61 11.82 5.02
C PHE A 35 4.89 12.61 3.74
N ILE A 36 5.45 13.81 3.87
CA ILE A 36 5.87 14.61 2.70
C ILE A 36 6.97 13.88 1.93
N GLY A 37 7.94 13.27 2.62
CA GLY A 37 8.98 12.45 2.02
C GLY A 37 8.40 11.28 1.21
N PHE A 38 7.39 10.60 1.75
CA PHE A 38 6.66 9.55 1.02
C PHE A 38 6.04 10.07 -0.29
N LEU A 39 5.34 11.22 -0.24
CA LEU A 39 4.74 11.82 -1.44
C LEU A 39 5.79 12.25 -2.47
N CYS A 40 6.92 12.80 -2.03
CA CYS A 40 8.03 13.15 -2.92
C CYS A 40 8.60 11.91 -3.60
N ASN A 41 8.88 10.84 -2.85
CA ASN A 41 9.37 9.58 -3.41
C ASN A 41 8.37 8.94 -4.38
N TYR A 42 7.08 8.96 -4.05
CA TYR A 42 6.03 8.51 -4.98
C TYR A 42 6.10 9.27 -6.31
N ARG A 43 6.22 10.62 -6.27
CA ARG A 43 6.35 11.44 -7.48
C ARG A 43 7.61 11.12 -8.27
N THR A 44 8.75 10.96 -7.59
CA THR A 44 10.02 10.63 -8.23
C THR A 44 9.93 9.30 -8.96
N VAL A 45 9.43 8.25 -8.29
CA VAL A 45 9.25 6.95 -8.93
C VAL A 45 8.31 7.05 -10.14
N LYS A 46 7.22 7.80 -10.01
CA LYS A 46 6.24 7.96 -11.08
C LYS A 46 6.79 8.71 -12.31
N ALA A 47 7.70 9.67 -12.09
CA ALA A 47 8.25 10.54 -13.13
C ALA A 47 9.53 9.98 -13.77
N ASP A 48 10.41 9.39 -12.95
CA ASP A 48 11.79 9.12 -13.33
C ASP A 48 12.08 7.62 -13.52
N TYR A 49 11.14 6.73 -13.17
CA TYR A 49 11.34 5.31 -13.39
C TYR A 49 11.29 4.99 -14.91
N TYR A 50 12.21 4.14 -15.38
CA TYR A 50 12.40 3.84 -16.81
C TYR A 50 11.19 3.19 -17.49
N GLU A 51 10.31 2.54 -16.74
CA GLU A 51 9.05 1.97 -17.21
C GLU A 51 7.84 2.61 -16.55
N PRO A 52 6.73 2.81 -17.29
CA PRO A 52 5.49 3.33 -16.71
C PRO A 52 4.94 2.39 -15.63
N VAL A 53 4.84 2.86 -14.40
CA VAL A 53 4.25 2.10 -13.28
C VAL A 53 2.87 2.65 -12.95
N SER A 54 1.89 1.77 -12.76
CA SER A 54 0.55 2.18 -12.37
C SER A 54 0.51 2.61 -10.90
N ASP A 55 -0.35 3.58 -10.58
CA ASP A 55 -0.56 4.06 -9.21
C ASP A 55 -0.99 2.93 -8.28
N ARG A 56 -1.82 2.01 -8.79
CA ARG A 56 -2.26 0.84 -8.06
C ARG A 56 -1.10 -0.01 -7.54
N VAL A 57 -0.12 -0.30 -8.39
CA VAL A 57 1.07 -1.09 -8.02
C VAL A 57 1.87 -0.37 -6.95
N LEU A 58 2.05 0.95 -7.09
CA LEU A 58 2.79 1.75 -6.11
C LEU A 58 2.08 1.81 -4.77
N PHE A 59 0.76 2.02 -4.74
CA PHE A 59 0.00 2.06 -3.50
C PHE A 59 -0.11 0.69 -2.82
N GLU A 60 -0.35 -0.39 -3.57
CA GLU A 60 -0.35 -1.74 -3.01
C GLU A 60 1.03 -2.11 -2.45
N GLY A 61 2.11 -1.73 -3.14
CA GLY A 61 3.48 -1.89 -2.65
C GLY A 61 3.75 -1.10 -1.37
N ALA A 62 3.26 0.14 -1.29
CA ALA A 62 3.40 0.98 -0.09
C ALA A 62 2.66 0.37 1.10
N VAL A 63 1.40 -0.07 0.94
CA VAL A 63 0.63 -0.72 2.01
C VAL A 63 1.30 -2.02 2.46
N ASN A 64 1.79 -2.83 1.52
CA ASN A 64 2.53 -4.06 1.84
C ASN A 64 3.81 -3.75 2.62
N GLY A 65 4.53 -2.69 2.25
CA GLY A 65 5.71 -2.20 2.98
C GLY A 65 5.37 -1.77 4.40
N MET A 66 4.29 -1.01 4.60
CA MET A 66 3.82 -0.61 5.93
C MET A 66 3.50 -1.82 6.82
N VAL A 67 2.76 -2.81 6.31
CA VAL A 67 2.44 -4.02 7.08
C VAL A 67 3.71 -4.81 7.42
N LYS A 68 4.65 -4.93 6.48
CA LYS A 68 5.94 -5.59 6.74
C LYS A 68 6.79 -4.88 7.79
N SER A 69 6.71 -3.56 7.88
CA SER A 69 7.49 -2.79 8.87
C SER A 69 7.05 -3.02 10.32
N LEU A 70 5.88 -3.65 10.54
CA LEU A 70 5.42 -4.04 11.88
C LEU A 70 6.30 -5.14 12.51
N GLY A 71 7.05 -5.90 11.69
CA GLY A 71 7.88 -7.01 12.16
C GLY A 71 7.07 -8.19 12.72
N ASP A 72 5.76 -8.19 12.50
CA ASP A 72 4.86 -9.23 12.98
C ASP A 72 4.70 -10.33 11.93
N PRO A 73 5.07 -11.60 12.23
CA PRO A 73 4.95 -12.70 11.28
C PRO A 73 3.50 -13.11 10.98
N TYR A 74 2.54 -12.67 11.80
CA TYR A 74 1.12 -12.99 11.62
C TYR A 74 0.36 -11.91 10.84
N SER A 75 0.98 -10.76 10.62
CA SER A 75 0.39 -9.66 9.85
C SER A 75 0.83 -9.74 8.39
N THR A 76 -0.13 -9.89 7.49
CA THR A 76 0.14 -9.89 6.04
C THR A 76 -0.92 -9.12 5.28
N TYR A 77 -0.49 -8.40 4.25
CA TYR A 77 -1.39 -7.70 3.33
C TYR A 77 -1.69 -8.57 2.12
N LEU A 78 -2.96 -8.93 1.97
CA LEU A 78 -3.43 -9.79 0.88
C LEU A 78 -4.38 -9.03 -0.03
N THR A 79 -4.13 -9.10 -1.34
CA THR A 79 -5.00 -8.53 -2.39
C THR A 79 -5.12 -9.47 -3.57
N GLY A 80 -6.16 -9.27 -4.38
CA GLY A 80 -6.38 -10.00 -5.63
C GLY A 80 -6.40 -11.51 -5.43
N GLU A 81 -5.63 -12.22 -6.25
CA GLU A 81 -5.57 -13.68 -6.23
C GLU A 81 -5.08 -14.28 -4.92
N LYS A 82 -4.13 -13.60 -4.25
CA LYS A 82 -3.61 -14.06 -2.95
C LYS A 82 -4.69 -14.06 -1.87
N LEU A 83 -5.54 -13.04 -1.85
CA LEU A 83 -6.68 -12.97 -0.94
C LEU A 83 -7.69 -14.07 -1.25
N ASN A 84 -8.03 -14.28 -2.52
CA ASN A 84 -8.96 -15.34 -2.94
C ASN A 84 -8.44 -16.73 -2.56
N SER A 85 -7.16 -17.00 -2.83
CA SER A 85 -6.53 -18.28 -2.47
C SER A 85 -6.50 -18.51 -0.96
N PHE A 86 -6.27 -17.44 -0.18
CA PHE A 86 -6.30 -17.50 1.28
C PHE A 86 -7.70 -17.83 1.80
N ILE A 87 -8.74 -17.16 1.26
CA ILE A 87 -10.14 -17.40 1.64
C ILE A 87 -10.57 -18.84 1.26
N GLN A 88 -10.21 -19.30 0.06
CA GLN A 88 -10.47 -20.68 -0.37
C GLN A 88 -9.81 -21.70 0.56
N GLY A 89 -8.54 -21.44 0.96
CA GLY A 89 -7.84 -22.29 1.91
C GLY A 89 -8.51 -22.36 3.28
N ILE A 90 -9.05 -21.24 3.79
CA ILE A 90 -9.81 -21.22 5.07
C ILE A 90 -11.14 -21.97 4.94
N ASN A 91 -11.83 -21.81 3.82
CA ASN A 91 -13.12 -22.45 3.58
C ASN A 91 -12.98 -23.96 3.29
N GLY A 92 -11.75 -24.47 3.13
CA GLY A 92 -11.49 -25.85 2.76
C GLY A 92 -11.85 -26.18 1.29
N GLU A 93 -12.03 -25.14 0.47
CA GLU A 93 -12.32 -25.29 -0.96
C GLU A 93 -11.01 -25.40 -1.74
N TYR A 94 -10.58 -26.62 -2.01
CA TYR A 94 -9.39 -26.88 -2.83
C TYR A 94 -9.80 -27.32 -4.22
N HIS A 95 -9.46 -26.53 -5.23
CA HIS A 95 -9.63 -26.90 -6.64
C HIS A 95 -8.27 -27.32 -7.20
N GLY A 96 -8.10 -28.59 -7.51
CA GLY A 96 -6.86 -29.12 -8.03
C GLY A 96 -6.97 -30.59 -8.42
N ILE A 97 -5.86 -31.17 -8.87
CA ILE A 97 -5.79 -32.59 -9.28
C ILE A 97 -5.58 -33.54 -8.09
N GLY A 98 -5.77 -33.06 -6.86
CA GLY A 98 -5.70 -33.89 -5.65
C GLY A 98 -4.28 -34.30 -5.24
N ILE A 99 -3.26 -33.53 -5.59
CA ILE A 99 -1.87 -33.78 -5.17
C ILE A 99 -1.27 -32.62 -4.39
N ILE A 100 -0.41 -32.91 -3.44
CA ILE A 100 0.44 -31.93 -2.77
C ILE A 100 1.87 -32.09 -3.29
N ILE A 101 2.42 -31.02 -3.87
CA ILE A 101 3.76 -30.98 -4.42
C ILE A 101 4.69 -30.25 -3.45
N GLY A 102 5.86 -30.81 -3.20
CA GLY A 102 6.98 -30.16 -2.53
C GLY A 102 8.17 -30.03 -3.47
N PHE A 103 9.26 -29.47 -2.95
CA PHE A 103 10.52 -29.38 -3.67
C PHE A 103 11.64 -30.01 -2.83
N THR A 104 12.53 -30.75 -3.49
CA THR A 104 13.77 -31.25 -2.89
C THR A 104 14.75 -30.11 -2.63
N ILE A 105 15.86 -30.41 -1.94
CA ILE A 105 16.98 -29.45 -1.73
C ILE A 105 17.49 -28.92 -3.09
N ASP A 106 17.49 -29.76 -4.11
CA ASP A 106 17.91 -29.43 -5.48
C ASP A 106 16.80 -28.74 -6.31
N LYS A 107 15.71 -28.32 -5.66
CA LYS A 107 14.54 -27.65 -6.25
C LYS A 107 13.78 -28.50 -7.29
N GLU A 108 13.92 -29.81 -7.26
CA GLU A 108 13.11 -30.68 -8.10
C GLU A 108 11.71 -30.88 -7.48
N PRO A 109 10.62 -30.79 -8.28
CA PRO A 109 9.28 -31.00 -7.77
C PRO A 109 9.04 -32.48 -7.44
N VAL A 110 8.51 -32.75 -6.26
CA VAL A 110 8.13 -34.11 -5.80
C VAL A 110 6.71 -34.11 -5.28
N ILE A 111 5.98 -35.19 -5.54
CA ILE A 111 4.65 -35.41 -4.97
C ILE A 111 4.83 -35.85 -3.52
N LEU A 112 4.40 -35.01 -2.57
CA LEU A 112 4.47 -35.32 -1.14
C LEU A 112 3.27 -36.17 -0.70
N TYR A 113 2.10 -35.93 -1.27
CA TYR A 113 0.86 -36.59 -0.87
C TYR A 113 -0.17 -36.54 -1.99
N VAL A 114 -0.98 -37.62 -2.12
CA VAL A 114 -2.15 -37.70 -2.99
C VAL A 114 -3.38 -37.69 -2.10
N ILE A 115 -4.28 -36.72 -2.34
CA ILE A 115 -5.52 -36.59 -1.58
C ILE A 115 -6.50 -37.67 -2.10
N PRO A 116 -6.95 -38.64 -1.28
CA PRO A 116 -7.91 -39.64 -1.71
C PRO A 116 -9.28 -38.99 -1.96
N ASN A 117 -9.99 -39.47 -3.00
CA ASN A 117 -11.37 -39.08 -3.28
C ASN A 117 -12.32 -39.61 -2.23
#